data_b6036c989669df24761b2f96c207492e
#
_entry.id   b6036c989669df24761b2f96c207492e
#
_cell.length_a   1.000
_cell.length_b   1.000
_cell.length_c   1.000
_cell.angle_alpha   90.00
_cell.angle_beta   90.00
_cell.angle_gamma   90.00
#
_symmetry.space_group_name_H-M   'P 1'
#
loop_
_entity.id
_entity.type
_entity.pdbx_description
1 polymer ?
#
loop_
_entity_poly.entity_id
_entity_poly.type
_entity_poly.pdbx_seq_one_letter_code
_entity_poly.pdbx_strand_id
1 'polypeptide(L)'
;MNNAASILLLVFLAITFIQSGYDKLFYWKDNLSWLKKHFAKTQLKNLVHLALVHILILELISGVLCIVGSIELVISNGRTFGLYGAIFSSITLLMLLFGQRLAKDYDGARTIVIYFIPAVMAVLLLS
;
A
#
# COMPACT_ATOMS: atom_id res chain seq x y z
N MET A 1 -25.31 -9.87 5.51
CA MET A 1 -23.88 -9.93 5.13
C MET A 1 -23.11 -8.88 5.91
N ASN A 2 -22.72 -9.26 7.12
CA ASN A 2 -22.09 -8.31 8.05
C ASN A 2 -20.67 -7.91 7.66
N ASN A 3 -20.04 -8.66 6.74
CA ASN A 3 -18.65 -8.42 6.35
C ASN A 3 -18.50 -7.88 4.92
N ALA A 4 -19.59 -7.50 4.27
CA ALA A 4 -19.55 -7.08 2.87
C ALA A 4 -18.61 -5.89 2.65
N ALA A 5 -18.74 -4.84 3.48
CA ALA A 5 -17.89 -3.66 3.36
C ALA A 5 -16.42 -3.99 3.60
N SER A 6 -16.15 -4.80 4.61
CA SER A 6 -14.77 -5.21 4.94
C SER A 6 -14.15 -6.01 3.79
N ILE A 7 -14.90 -6.95 3.22
CA ILE A 7 -14.42 -7.75 2.09
C ILE A 7 -14.12 -6.86 0.88
N LEU A 8 -15.01 -5.94 0.55
CA LEU A 8 -14.84 -5.03 -0.59
C LEU A 8 -13.61 -4.13 -0.38
N LEU A 9 -13.43 -3.63 0.84
CA LEU A 9 -12.25 -2.80 1.14
C LEU A 9 -10.96 -3.60 1.04
N LEU A 10 -10.94 -4.83 1.54
CA LEU A 10 -9.75 -5.68 1.45
C LEU A 10 -9.44 -6.07 0.00
N VAL A 11 -10.45 -6.35 -0.80
CA VAL A 11 -10.26 -6.64 -2.22
C VAL A 11 -9.72 -5.41 -2.95
N PHE A 12 -10.25 -4.23 -2.65
CA PHE A 12 -9.73 -2.97 -3.20
C PHE A 12 -8.24 -2.78 -2.87
N LEU A 13 -7.88 -2.97 -1.60
CA LEU A 13 -6.48 -2.83 -1.18
C LEU A 13 -5.59 -3.90 -1.82
N ALA A 14 -6.08 -5.14 -1.94
CA ALA A 14 -5.35 -6.23 -2.58
C ALA A 14 -5.04 -5.89 -4.03
N ILE A 15 -6.03 -5.44 -4.79
CA ILE A 15 -5.84 -5.05 -6.18
C ILE A 15 -4.82 -3.92 -6.27
N THR A 16 -4.98 -2.89 -5.44
CA THR A 16 -4.10 -1.73 -5.44
C THR A 16 -2.65 -2.12 -5.21
N PHE A 17 -2.38 -2.89 -4.15
CA PHE A 17 -1.00 -3.22 -3.77
C PHE A 17 -0.38 -4.31 -4.62
N ILE A 18 -1.15 -5.30 -5.06
CA ILE A 18 -0.62 -6.35 -5.93
C ILE A 18 -0.25 -5.76 -7.29
N GLN A 19 -1.09 -4.91 -7.88
CA GLN A 19 -0.77 -4.26 -9.15
C GLN A 19 0.43 -3.32 -9.01
N SER A 20 0.50 -2.56 -7.93
CA SER A 20 1.62 -1.67 -7.67
C SER A 20 2.93 -2.45 -7.48
N GLY A 21 2.87 -3.54 -6.73
CA GLY A 21 4.03 -4.41 -6.54
C GLY A 21 4.46 -5.08 -7.85
N TYR A 22 3.49 -5.54 -8.64
CA TYR A 22 3.76 -6.12 -9.95
C TYR A 22 4.50 -5.13 -10.85
N ASP A 23 4.01 -3.89 -10.92
CA ASP A 23 4.64 -2.86 -11.75
C ASP A 23 6.07 -2.59 -11.32
N LYS A 24 6.31 -2.50 -10.01
CA LYS A 24 7.66 -2.27 -9.49
C LYS A 24 8.58 -3.44 -9.77
N LEU A 25 8.07 -4.66 -9.69
CA LEU A 25 8.87 -5.87 -9.88
C LEU A 25 9.28 -6.05 -11.33
N PHE A 26 8.33 -5.88 -12.27
CA PHE A 26 8.57 -6.13 -13.69
C PHE A 26 9.13 -4.92 -14.43
N TYR A 27 8.95 -3.72 -13.91
CA TYR A 27 9.49 -2.48 -14.50
C TYR A 27 10.45 -1.80 -13.53
N TRP A 28 11.27 -2.61 -12.84
CA TRP A 28 12.16 -2.14 -11.77
C TRP A 28 13.10 -1.03 -12.23
N LYS A 29 13.76 -1.21 -13.38
CA LYS A 29 14.72 -0.22 -13.87
C LYS A 29 14.05 1.13 -14.16
N ASP A 30 12.89 1.09 -14.79
CA ASP A 30 12.15 2.31 -15.12
C ASP A 30 11.67 3.03 -13.87
N ASN A 31 11.12 2.28 -12.91
CA ASN A 31 10.68 2.85 -11.63
C ASN A 31 11.86 3.45 -10.86
N LEU A 32 12.97 2.73 -10.78
CA LEU A 32 14.15 3.19 -10.06
C LEU A 32 14.72 4.46 -10.70
N SER A 33 14.83 4.49 -12.03
CA SER A 33 15.33 5.64 -12.76
C SER A 33 14.44 6.87 -12.56
N TRP A 34 13.13 6.69 -12.66
CA TRP A 34 12.15 7.76 -12.45
C TRP A 34 12.24 8.31 -11.02
N LEU A 35 12.32 7.42 -10.03
CA LEU A 35 12.38 7.82 -8.62
C LEU A 35 13.69 8.52 -8.29
N LYS A 36 14.80 8.10 -8.86
CA LYS A 36 16.08 8.79 -8.67
C LYS A 36 16.01 10.24 -9.13
N LYS A 37 15.35 10.49 -10.26
CA LYS A 37 15.13 11.85 -10.74
C LYS A 37 14.15 12.61 -9.84
N HIS A 38 13.08 11.94 -9.42
CA HIS A 38 12.01 12.52 -8.60
C HIS A 38 12.53 12.99 -7.23
N PHE A 39 13.45 12.22 -6.63
CA PHE A 39 14.01 12.52 -5.32
C PHE A 39 15.42 13.13 -5.35
N ALA A 40 15.89 13.56 -6.52
CA ALA A 40 17.27 14.03 -6.69
C ALA A 40 17.61 15.23 -5.80
N LYS A 41 16.64 16.07 -5.47
CA LYS A 41 16.84 17.26 -4.64
C LYS A 41 16.36 17.08 -3.21
N THR A 42 16.13 15.84 -2.77
CA THR A 42 15.61 15.55 -1.44
C THR A 42 16.67 14.86 -0.60
N GLN A 43 16.39 14.73 0.70
CA GLN A 43 17.24 14.00 1.63
C GLN A 43 17.29 12.50 1.30
N LEU A 44 16.34 11.99 0.53
CA LEU A 44 16.27 10.57 0.16
C LEU A 44 17.05 10.22 -1.10
N LYS A 45 17.72 11.18 -1.74
CA LYS A 45 18.37 10.96 -3.05
C LYS A 45 19.34 9.77 -3.08
N ASN A 46 20.03 9.51 -1.97
CA ASN A 46 21.00 8.42 -1.87
C ASN A 46 20.38 7.13 -1.32
N LEU A 47 19.10 7.16 -0.95
CA LEU A 47 18.38 6.04 -0.35
C LEU A 47 17.25 5.53 -1.21
N VAL A 48 17.13 6.01 -2.45
CA VAL A 48 16.00 5.69 -3.34
C VAL A 48 15.91 4.20 -3.60
N HIS A 49 17.05 3.54 -3.90
CA HIS A 49 17.06 2.10 -4.15
C HIS A 49 16.55 1.33 -2.92
N LEU A 50 17.09 1.65 -1.75
CA LEU A 50 16.71 1.00 -0.50
C LEU A 50 15.24 1.26 -0.17
N ALA A 51 14.78 2.50 -0.35
CA ALA A 51 13.38 2.87 -0.11
C ALA A 51 12.44 2.12 -1.05
N LEU A 52 12.81 1.98 -2.32
CA LEU A 52 11.98 1.27 -3.30
C LEU A 52 11.87 -0.21 -2.95
N VAL A 53 12.97 -0.86 -2.55
CA VAL A 53 12.95 -2.26 -2.10
C VAL A 53 12.03 -2.40 -0.88
N HIS A 54 12.16 -1.51 0.08
CA HIS A 54 11.36 -1.54 1.30
C HIS A 54 9.86 -1.40 1.00
N ILE A 55 9.49 -0.43 0.15
CA ILE A 55 8.10 -0.21 -0.26
C ILE A 55 7.56 -1.43 -1.03
N LEU A 56 8.35 -1.99 -1.94
CA LEU A 56 7.94 -3.18 -2.69
C LEU A 56 7.60 -4.34 -1.75
N ILE A 57 8.45 -4.59 -0.77
CA ILE A 57 8.22 -5.66 0.21
C ILE A 57 6.93 -5.39 0.98
N LEU A 58 6.73 -4.17 1.46
CA LEU A 58 5.52 -3.80 2.20
C LEU A 58 4.27 -3.91 1.34
N GLU A 59 4.34 -3.51 0.07
CA GLU A 59 3.19 -3.60 -0.82
C GLU A 59 2.80 -5.06 -1.10
N LEU A 60 3.78 -5.93 -1.31
CA LEU A 60 3.50 -7.35 -1.53
C LEU A 60 2.92 -8.01 -0.29
N ILE A 61 3.48 -7.72 0.89
CA ILE A 61 2.95 -8.23 2.16
C ILE A 61 1.51 -7.75 2.35
N SER A 62 1.27 -6.45 2.15
CA SER A 62 -0.07 -5.87 2.31
C SER A 62 -1.07 -6.52 1.36
N GLY A 63 -0.70 -6.68 0.09
CA GLY A 63 -1.57 -7.30 -0.91
C GLY A 63 -1.91 -8.74 -0.57
N VAL A 64 -0.91 -9.53 -0.20
CA VAL A 64 -1.12 -10.95 0.17
C VAL A 64 -2.00 -11.06 1.42
N LEU A 65 -1.72 -10.27 2.45
CA LEU A 65 -2.54 -10.28 3.68
C LEU A 65 -3.98 -9.87 3.40
N CYS A 66 -4.20 -8.91 2.52
CA CYS A 66 -5.56 -8.50 2.14
C CYS A 66 -6.29 -9.61 1.39
N ILE A 67 -5.61 -10.34 0.50
CA ILE A 67 -6.21 -11.48 -0.19
C ILE A 67 -6.59 -12.57 0.80
N VAL A 68 -5.63 -12.97 1.65
CA VAL A 68 -5.85 -14.01 2.65
C VAL A 68 -6.95 -13.58 3.63
N GLY A 69 -6.93 -12.31 4.03
CA GLY A 69 -7.95 -11.76 4.92
C GLY A 69 -9.34 -11.77 4.32
N SER A 70 -9.46 -11.47 3.02
CA SER A 70 -10.75 -11.55 2.31
C SER A 70 -11.29 -12.98 2.32
N ILE A 71 -10.42 -13.95 2.04
CA ILE A 71 -10.78 -15.37 2.03
C ILE A 71 -11.20 -15.81 3.43
N GLU A 72 -10.44 -15.41 4.45
CA GLU A 72 -10.77 -15.75 5.84
C GLU A 72 -12.14 -15.22 6.25
N LEU A 73 -12.47 -13.99 5.86
CA LEU A 73 -13.78 -13.40 6.16
C LEU A 73 -14.92 -14.17 5.49
N VAL A 74 -14.72 -14.62 4.25
CA VAL A 74 -15.74 -15.37 3.52
C VAL A 74 -15.95 -16.76 4.13
N ILE A 75 -14.87 -17.44 4.50
CA ILE A 75 -14.91 -18.84 4.94
C ILE A 75 -15.32 -18.95 6.41
N SER A 76 -14.70 -18.15 7.30
CA SER A 76 -14.83 -18.35 8.74
C SER A 76 -15.20 -17.10 9.54
N ASN A 77 -15.46 -15.98 8.87
CA ASN A 77 -15.68 -14.68 9.50
C ASN A 77 -14.49 -14.19 10.35
N GLY A 78 -13.30 -14.79 10.16
CA GLY A 78 -12.10 -14.37 10.88
C GLY A 78 -11.59 -13.03 10.40
N ARG A 79 -11.06 -12.24 11.31
CA ARG A 79 -10.62 -10.87 11.04
C ARG A 79 -9.12 -10.66 11.17
N THR A 80 -8.37 -11.68 11.58
CA THR A 80 -6.96 -11.54 11.93
C THR A 80 -6.12 -11.10 10.73
N PHE A 81 -6.16 -11.84 9.64
CA PHE A 81 -5.34 -11.53 8.47
C PHE A 81 -5.82 -10.27 7.76
N GLY A 82 -7.12 -10.05 7.72
CA GLY A 82 -7.68 -8.83 7.15
C GLY A 82 -7.25 -7.59 7.92
N LEU A 83 -7.27 -7.66 9.25
CA LEU A 83 -6.83 -6.56 10.11
C LEU A 83 -5.35 -6.25 9.88
N TYR A 84 -4.49 -7.27 9.86
CA TYR A 84 -3.07 -7.05 9.60
C TYR A 84 -2.84 -6.50 8.19
N GLY A 85 -3.57 -7.00 7.19
CA GLY A 85 -3.49 -6.47 5.83
C GLY A 85 -3.85 -4.99 5.77
N ALA A 86 -4.92 -4.60 6.45
CA ALA A 86 -5.35 -3.21 6.50
C ALA A 86 -4.32 -2.33 7.24
N ILE A 87 -3.75 -2.82 8.33
CA ILE A 87 -2.72 -2.09 9.08
C ILE A 87 -1.47 -1.90 8.24
N PHE A 88 -0.96 -2.97 7.60
CA PHE A 88 0.22 -2.87 6.73
C PHE A 88 -0.04 -1.95 5.55
N SER A 89 -1.24 -2.00 4.97
CA SER A 89 -1.65 -1.10 3.89
C SER A 89 -1.59 0.36 4.36
N SER A 90 -2.13 0.65 5.53
CA SER A 90 -2.15 2.00 6.09
C SER A 90 -0.75 2.51 6.36
N ILE A 91 0.11 1.68 6.94
CA ILE A 91 1.51 2.03 7.21
C ILE A 91 2.26 2.30 5.89
N THR A 92 2.07 1.42 4.90
CA THR A 92 2.70 1.59 3.58
C THR A 92 2.30 2.92 2.96
N LEU A 93 1.01 3.25 3.02
CA LEU A 93 0.50 4.51 2.46
C LEU A 93 1.04 5.73 3.21
N LEU A 94 1.22 5.63 4.54
CA LEU A 94 1.85 6.70 5.31
C LEU A 94 3.30 6.93 4.87
N MET A 95 4.04 5.87 4.62
CA MET A 95 5.43 5.98 4.13
C MET A 95 5.47 6.59 2.73
N LEU A 96 4.56 6.18 1.86
CA LEU A 96 4.44 6.76 0.52
C LEU A 96 4.06 8.24 0.59
N LEU A 97 3.15 8.60 1.48
CA LEU A 97 2.75 9.99 1.67
C LEU A 97 3.94 10.84 2.12
N PHE A 98 4.70 10.34 3.08
CA PHE A 98 5.91 11.03 3.56
C PHE A 98 6.89 11.29 2.41
N GLY A 99 7.14 10.27 1.57
CA GLY A 99 8.01 10.41 0.41
C GLY A 99 7.50 11.44 -0.58
N GLN A 100 6.21 11.40 -0.90
CA GLN A 100 5.62 12.35 -1.85
C GLN A 100 5.69 13.78 -1.32
N ARG A 101 5.49 13.97 -0.01
CA ARG A 101 5.60 15.29 0.60
C ARG A 101 7.05 15.80 0.58
N LEU A 102 8.03 14.93 0.81
CA LEU A 102 9.45 15.31 0.70
C LEU A 102 9.80 15.76 -0.70
N ALA A 103 9.29 15.08 -1.72
CA ALA A 103 9.52 15.42 -3.12
C ALA A 103 8.68 16.61 -3.59
N LYS A 104 7.80 17.15 -2.73
CA LYS A 104 6.86 18.23 -3.04
C LYS A 104 5.90 17.85 -4.17
N ASP A 105 5.65 16.55 -4.31
CA ASP A 105 4.69 16.01 -5.27
C ASP A 105 3.31 15.98 -4.61
N TYR A 106 2.64 17.13 -4.62
CA TYR A 106 1.36 17.28 -3.91
C TYR A 106 0.21 16.54 -4.61
N ASP A 107 0.27 16.40 -5.93
CA ASP A 107 -0.72 15.59 -6.65
C ASP A 107 -0.60 14.12 -6.29
N GLY A 108 0.62 13.59 -6.23
CA GLY A 108 0.87 12.22 -5.76
C GLY A 108 0.45 12.04 -4.31
N ALA A 109 0.77 13.01 -3.46
CA ALA A 109 0.37 12.97 -2.05
C ALA A 109 -1.15 12.93 -1.89
N ARG A 110 -1.88 13.71 -2.68
CA ARG A 110 -3.34 13.73 -2.67
C ARG A 110 -3.91 12.35 -3.06
N THR A 111 -3.33 11.72 -4.08
CA THR A 111 -3.72 10.38 -4.51
C THR A 111 -3.53 9.37 -3.38
N ILE A 112 -2.41 9.44 -2.67
CA ILE A 112 -2.14 8.55 -1.53
C ILE A 112 -3.17 8.74 -0.42
N VAL A 113 -3.57 9.99 -0.13
CA VAL A 113 -4.60 10.26 0.88
C VAL A 113 -5.93 9.61 0.49
N ILE A 114 -6.28 9.64 -0.80
CA ILE A 114 -7.50 9.00 -1.28
C ILE A 114 -7.48 7.49 -1.00
N TYR A 115 -6.35 6.82 -1.22
CA TYR A 115 -6.21 5.40 -0.90
C TYR A 115 -6.16 5.14 0.61
N PHE A 116 -5.64 6.08 1.37
CA PHE A 116 -5.51 5.94 2.83
C PHE A 116 -6.87 5.88 3.52
N ILE A 117 -7.85 6.61 3.01
CA ILE A 117 -9.19 6.62 3.59
C ILE A 117 -9.80 5.20 3.64
N PRO A 118 -9.90 4.45 2.52
CA PRO A 118 -10.42 3.08 2.60
C PRO A 118 -9.53 2.14 3.41
N ALA A 119 -8.22 2.37 3.45
CA ALA A 119 -7.33 1.53 4.26
C ALA A 119 -7.63 1.66 5.75
N VAL A 120 -7.80 2.89 6.24
CA VAL A 120 -8.15 3.14 7.65
C VAL A 120 -9.56 2.67 7.95
N MET A 121 -10.50 2.82 7.01
CA MET A 121 -11.84 2.28 7.19
C MET A 121 -11.81 0.77 7.38
N ALA A 122 -10.96 0.06 6.63
CA ALA A 122 -10.80 -1.37 6.81
C ALA A 122 -10.25 -1.71 8.20
N VAL A 123 -9.27 -0.94 8.68
CA VAL A 123 -8.75 -1.11 10.05
C VAL A 123 -9.88 -0.94 11.07
N LEU A 124 -10.67 0.11 10.91
CA LEU A 124 -11.78 0.40 11.82
C LEU A 124 -12.82 -0.72 11.85
N LEU A 125 -13.19 -1.21 10.67
CA LEU A 125 -14.23 -2.24 10.56
C LEU A 125 -13.74 -3.61 11.06
N LEU A 126 -12.43 -3.88 11.00
CA LEU A 126 -11.87 -5.19 11.36
C LEU A 126 -11.26 -5.22 12.77
N SER A 127 -11.18 -4.09 13.42
CA SER A 127 -10.67 -4.00 14.79
C SER A 127 -11.62 -4.61 15.83
#